data_6f366def617da780b929f12c4b20cc39
#
_entry.id   6f366def617da780b929f12c4b20cc39
#
_cell.length_a   1.000
_cell.length_b   1.000
_cell.length_c   1.000
_cell.angle_alpha   90.00
_cell.angle_beta   90.00
_cell.angle_gamma   90.00
#
_symmetry.space_group_name_H-M   'P 1'
#
loop_
_entity.id
_entity.type
_entity.pdbx_description
1 polymer ?
#
loop_
_entity_poly.entity_id
_entity_poly.type
_entity_poly.pdbx_seq_one_letter_code
_entity_poly.pdbx_strand_id
1 'polypeptide(L)'
;ISKFDINTLKLTEYLKETVGTQTGYSGEAIYNPDKQETYFYNLADIGGQTGPFFSTISDKDLPTRIVSPQFSNPLHHHAYFFDQASQSLYIFGGYGNYQYSNLTYQYDFDHGAWKEIQFTGDVIYPRMHTVAGKGPVEGSFFVFGGVGNETGKQELGKDFFCDLYLFDTSKHIVKKLWSRAFPDNYFIPTRGLVFDSKKGCIYLLCIDRKTTNASLHRFDVKTGEHAIVSNEIVFQTNCILSTAYLFNNPKDNELYAIIRYSEDNNPKAKISVYKLNAPPITYQELKKWNTDDDNEAGRAYLYYIIGGVVLLLILCFAYYRHRKKGSKQEAT
;
A
#
# COMPACT_ATOMS: atom_id res chain seq x y z
N ILE A 1 5.06 22.29 2.26
CA ILE A 1 4.15 21.15 2.47
C ILE A 1 2.92 21.39 1.64
N SER A 2 2.50 20.38 0.93
CA SER A 2 1.30 20.43 0.09
C SER A 2 0.28 19.40 0.59
N LYS A 3 -0.97 19.81 0.65
CA LYS A 3 -2.11 18.95 0.96
C LYS A 3 -2.82 18.59 -0.34
N PHE A 4 -2.94 17.30 -0.63
CA PHE A 4 -3.73 16.82 -1.74
C PHE A 4 -5.09 16.33 -1.21
N ASP A 5 -6.17 16.94 -1.67
CA ASP A 5 -7.53 16.52 -1.34
C ASP A 5 -7.99 15.49 -2.36
N ILE A 6 -8.19 14.25 -1.91
CA ILE A 6 -8.58 13.12 -2.76
C ILE A 6 -10.01 13.22 -3.31
N ASN A 7 -10.89 13.98 -2.66
CA ASN A 7 -12.27 14.14 -3.09
C ASN A 7 -12.39 15.20 -4.19
N THR A 8 -11.64 16.27 -4.06
CA THR A 8 -11.67 17.39 -5.01
C THR A 8 -10.55 17.33 -6.04
N LEU A 9 -9.60 16.41 -5.90
CA LEU A 9 -8.39 16.25 -6.69
C LEU A 9 -7.54 17.52 -6.75
N LYS A 10 -7.61 18.34 -5.71
CA LYS A 10 -6.89 19.61 -5.64
C LYS A 10 -5.66 19.51 -4.75
N LEU A 11 -4.57 20.05 -5.25
CA LEU A 11 -3.35 20.28 -4.50
C LEU A 11 -3.42 21.70 -3.91
N THR A 12 -3.32 21.80 -2.59
CA THR A 12 -3.26 23.08 -1.88
C THR A 12 -1.89 23.19 -1.22
N GLU A 13 -1.24 24.32 -1.41
CA GLU A 13 0.00 24.60 -0.70
C GLU A 13 -0.37 24.98 0.75
N TYR A 14 0.08 24.15 1.70
CA TYR A 14 -0.30 24.29 3.11
C TYR A 14 0.70 25.13 3.90
N LEU A 15 1.97 25.12 3.53
CA LEU A 15 3.06 25.85 4.20
C LEU A 15 4.11 26.27 3.18
N LYS A 16 4.32 27.58 3.05
CA LYS A 16 5.42 28.16 2.25
C LYS A 16 6.74 28.18 2.97
N GLU A 17 6.73 28.19 4.29
CA GLU A 17 7.95 28.29 5.06
C GLU A 17 8.60 26.94 5.27
N THR A 18 9.84 26.93 4.97
CA THR A 18 10.78 25.85 5.13
C THR A 18 10.95 25.51 6.59
N VAL A 19 10.31 24.44 7.03
CA VAL A 19 10.76 23.71 8.21
C VAL A 19 12.15 23.14 7.85
N GLY A 20 13.20 23.97 8.05
CA GLY A 20 14.58 23.61 7.71
C GLY A 20 14.76 23.24 6.24
N THR A 21 15.52 23.98 5.52
CA THR A 21 15.70 24.00 4.07
C THR A 21 16.12 22.69 3.38
N GLN A 22 16.21 21.60 4.11
CA GLN A 22 16.50 20.27 3.57
C GLN A 22 15.74 19.21 4.36
N THR A 23 14.44 19.06 4.06
CA THR A 23 13.83 17.75 4.21
C THR A 23 14.55 16.86 3.20
N GLY A 24 15.65 16.28 3.61
CA GLY A 24 16.39 15.33 2.77
C GLY A 24 15.43 14.26 2.27
N TYR A 25 15.77 13.64 1.16
CA TYR A 25 14.99 12.65 0.42
C TYR A 25 14.39 11.48 1.23
N SER A 26 14.59 11.44 2.52
CA SER A 26 14.21 10.37 3.45
C SER A 26 13.30 10.79 4.60
N GLY A 27 12.73 11.99 4.58
CA GLY A 27 11.75 12.43 5.58
C GLY A 27 10.42 11.70 5.42
N GLU A 28 9.79 11.36 6.56
CA GLU A 28 8.50 10.70 6.64
C GLU A 28 7.44 11.59 7.25
N ALA A 29 6.20 11.38 6.83
CA ALA A 29 5.03 12.07 7.36
C ALA A 29 3.98 11.06 7.84
N ILE A 30 3.49 11.21 9.05
CA ILE A 30 2.52 10.33 9.67
C ILE A 30 1.39 11.16 10.26
N TYR A 31 0.16 10.85 9.91
CA TYR A 31 -1.01 11.52 10.46
C TYR A 31 -1.56 10.77 11.68
N ASN A 32 -1.76 11.50 12.76
CA ASN A 32 -2.46 11.03 13.95
C ASN A 32 -3.91 11.56 13.92
N PRO A 33 -4.90 10.70 13.62
CA PRO A 33 -6.28 11.13 13.49
C PRO A 33 -6.92 11.56 14.81
N ASP A 34 -6.48 11.01 15.95
CA ASP A 34 -7.05 11.31 17.26
C ASP A 34 -6.67 12.70 17.75
N LYS A 35 -5.44 13.11 17.46
CA LYS A 35 -4.92 14.44 17.79
C LYS A 35 -5.11 15.44 16.67
N GLN A 36 -5.46 14.98 15.45
CA GLN A 36 -5.50 15.81 14.23
C GLN A 36 -4.15 16.49 13.95
N GLU A 37 -3.07 15.74 14.17
CA GLU A 37 -1.71 16.21 14.02
C GLU A 37 -0.97 15.39 12.95
N THR A 38 -0.07 16.02 12.23
CA THR A 38 0.86 15.35 11.33
C THR A 38 2.26 15.45 11.90
N TYR A 39 2.87 14.28 12.11
CA TYR A 39 4.25 14.18 12.54
C TYR A 39 5.17 14.08 11.33
N PHE A 40 6.19 14.92 11.30
CA PHE A 40 7.26 14.88 10.30
C PHE A 40 8.56 14.57 11.00
N TYR A 41 9.30 13.60 10.49
CA TYR A 41 10.61 13.32 11.03
C TYR A 41 11.58 12.92 9.93
N ASN A 42 12.87 13.11 10.21
CA ASN A 42 13.96 12.63 9.38
C ASN A 42 15.05 12.11 10.33
N LEU A 43 15.51 10.89 10.06
CA LEU A 43 16.56 10.23 10.85
C LEU A 43 17.87 10.13 10.07
N ALA A 44 17.92 10.65 8.86
CA ALA A 44 19.14 10.71 8.05
C ALA A 44 19.78 12.10 8.18
N ASP A 45 21.01 12.13 8.59
CA ASP A 45 21.84 13.33 8.49
C ASP A 45 22.47 13.35 7.10
N ILE A 46 21.91 14.13 6.19
CA ILE A 46 22.47 14.30 4.86
C ILE A 46 23.25 15.61 4.85
N GLY A 47 24.56 15.50 5.00
CA GLY A 47 25.49 16.62 4.82
C GLY A 47 25.72 17.50 6.05
N GLY A 48 25.45 17.02 7.25
CA GLY A 48 25.89 17.67 8.51
C GLY A 48 25.21 18.99 8.85
N GLN A 49 24.16 19.38 8.12
CA GLN A 49 23.56 20.70 8.30
C GLN A 49 22.28 20.74 9.13
N THR A 50 21.58 19.63 9.31
CA THR A 50 20.25 19.67 9.95
C THR A 50 20.02 18.63 11.03
N GLY A 51 20.80 17.59 11.14
CA GLY A 51 20.62 16.50 12.12
C GLY A 51 19.22 15.83 12.07
N PRO A 52 19.05 14.74 12.80
CA PRO A 52 17.73 14.13 12.97
C PRO A 52 16.76 15.11 13.60
N PHE A 53 15.55 15.21 13.05
CA PHE A 53 14.52 16.08 13.58
C PHE A 53 13.14 15.39 13.66
N PHE A 54 12.33 15.86 14.57
CA PHE A 54 10.92 15.56 14.67
C PHE A 54 10.14 16.88 14.72
N SER A 55 9.03 16.96 14.00
CA SER A 55 8.20 18.15 13.97
C SER A 55 6.73 17.77 13.98
N THR A 56 5.92 18.48 14.72
CA THR A 56 4.47 18.31 14.75
C THR A 56 3.81 19.49 14.07
N ILE A 57 2.84 19.21 13.21
CA ILE A 57 1.97 20.21 12.59
C ILE A 57 0.53 19.87 12.98
N SER A 58 -0.14 20.82 13.63
CA SER A 58 -1.58 20.77 13.86
C SER A 58 -2.30 21.57 12.79
N ASP A 59 -3.57 21.29 12.56
CA ASP A 59 -4.40 22.08 11.63
C ASP A 59 -4.57 23.56 12.10
N LYS A 60 -4.14 23.88 13.32
CA LYS A 60 -4.36 25.16 13.96
C LYS A 60 -3.09 25.97 14.22
N ASP A 61 -1.93 25.32 14.24
CA ASP A 61 -0.69 25.92 14.72
C ASP A 61 0.47 25.80 13.73
N LEU A 62 1.40 26.73 13.82
CA LEU A 62 2.67 26.65 13.10
C LEU A 62 3.48 25.44 13.57
N PRO A 63 4.27 24.82 12.68
CA PRO A 63 5.02 23.63 13.01
C PRO A 63 6.01 23.90 14.15
N THR A 64 5.90 23.11 15.20
CA THR A 64 6.89 23.11 16.28
C THR A 64 7.99 22.12 15.93
N ARG A 65 9.21 22.60 15.76
CA ARG A 65 10.37 21.75 15.53
C ARG A 65 10.97 21.31 16.85
N ILE A 66 10.96 20.03 17.11
CA ILE A 66 11.73 19.42 18.20
C ILE A 66 12.99 18.83 17.58
N VAL A 67 14.15 19.34 17.96
CA VAL A 67 15.42 18.72 17.62
C VAL A 67 15.53 17.45 18.45
N SER A 68 15.36 16.31 17.82
CA SER A 68 15.54 15.03 18.53
C SER A 68 16.99 14.85 18.92
N PRO A 69 17.30 14.58 20.19
CA PRO A 69 18.64 14.30 20.60
C PRO A 69 19.16 13.07 19.86
N GLN A 70 20.29 13.26 19.26
CA GLN A 70 21.20 12.36 18.60
C GLN A 70 20.73 10.90 18.42
N PHE A 71 20.23 10.63 17.25
CA PHE A 71 20.37 9.30 16.68
C PHE A 71 21.87 9.13 16.37
N SER A 72 22.55 8.22 17.07
CA SER A 72 23.98 8.00 16.89
C SER A 72 24.34 7.51 15.48
N ASN A 73 23.37 6.92 14.77
CA ASN A 73 23.51 6.50 13.38
C ASN A 73 22.36 7.06 12.55
N PRO A 74 22.65 7.69 11.40
CA PRO A 74 21.60 8.07 10.47
C PRO A 74 20.90 6.81 9.97
N LEU A 75 19.56 6.83 9.97
CA LEU A 75 18.74 5.74 9.44
C LEU A 75 17.86 6.24 8.31
N HIS A 76 18.06 5.73 7.10
CA HIS A 76 17.16 5.94 5.99
C HIS A 76 16.60 4.63 5.47
N HIS A 77 15.50 4.67 4.74
CA HIS A 77 14.80 3.49 4.20
C HIS A 77 14.36 2.47 5.27
N HIS A 78 14.09 2.96 6.50
CA HIS A 78 13.46 2.16 7.55
C HIS A 78 11.97 1.98 7.29
N ALA A 79 11.35 0.96 7.88
CA ALA A 79 9.90 0.84 8.00
C ALA A 79 9.40 1.69 9.17
N TYR A 80 8.16 2.15 9.11
CA TYR A 80 7.52 2.82 10.22
C TYR A 80 6.08 2.35 10.41
N PHE A 81 5.62 2.43 11.64
CA PHE A 81 4.26 2.10 12.03
C PHE A 81 3.81 3.00 13.18
N PHE A 82 2.62 3.57 13.06
CA PHE A 82 1.99 4.31 14.15
C PHE A 82 0.89 3.43 14.77
N ASP A 83 1.09 3.08 16.04
CA ASP A 83 0.10 2.38 16.85
C ASP A 83 -0.84 3.40 17.47
N GLN A 84 -2.04 3.48 16.92
CA GLN A 84 -3.05 4.44 17.35
C GLN A 84 -3.54 4.17 18.77
N ALA A 85 -3.60 2.91 19.19
CA ALA A 85 -4.07 2.54 20.52
C ALA A 85 -3.13 3.01 21.64
N SER A 86 -1.84 2.78 21.46
CA SER A 86 -0.82 3.21 22.40
C SER A 86 -0.28 4.63 22.09
N GLN A 87 -0.78 5.27 21.02
CA GLN A 87 -0.27 6.57 20.53
C GLN A 87 1.25 6.56 20.34
N SER A 88 1.80 5.45 19.87
CA SER A 88 3.23 5.24 19.76
C SER A 88 3.68 5.11 18.31
N LEU A 89 4.75 5.79 17.96
CA LEU A 89 5.42 5.67 16.67
C LEU A 89 6.60 4.72 16.78
N TYR A 90 6.61 3.67 15.96
CA TYR A 90 7.70 2.72 15.84
C TYR A 90 8.40 2.84 14.50
N ILE A 91 9.70 2.63 14.51
CA ILE A 91 10.50 2.42 13.30
C ILE A 91 11.27 1.11 13.44
N PHE A 92 11.48 0.44 12.31
CA PHE A 92 12.23 -0.81 12.24
C PHE A 92 13.23 -0.80 11.08
N GLY A 93 14.43 -1.30 11.35
CA GLY A 93 15.45 -1.49 10.33
C GLY A 93 16.02 -0.19 9.80
N GLY A 94 16.37 -0.18 8.53
CA GLY A 94 16.98 0.97 7.86
C GLY A 94 18.47 0.77 7.55
N TYR A 95 19.08 1.82 7.03
CA TYR A 95 20.47 1.81 6.59
C TYR A 95 21.13 3.13 6.92
N GLY A 96 22.37 3.07 7.34
CA GLY A 96 23.24 4.23 7.57
C GLY A 96 24.66 3.78 7.88
N ASN A 97 25.63 4.63 7.61
CA ASN A 97 27.04 4.35 7.88
C ASN A 97 27.54 2.99 7.34
N TYR A 98 27.09 2.63 6.11
CA TYR A 98 27.44 1.36 5.45
C TYR A 98 26.92 0.11 6.19
N GLN A 99 25.88 0.27 7.03
CA GLN A 99 25.30 -0.82 7.79
C GLN A 99 23.79 -0.87 7.62
N TYR A 100 23.27 -2.09 7.48
CA TYR A 100 21.85 -2.38 7.63
C TYR A 100 21.52 -2.54 9.11
N SER A 101 20.30 -2.19 9.50
CA SER A 101 19.80 -2.30 10.87
C SER A 101 18.65 -3.32 10.97
N ASN A 102 18.52 -3.97 12.13
CA ASN A 102 17.34 -4.72 12.54
C ASN A 102 16.79 -4.22 13.88
N LEU A 103 17.25 -3.07 14.32
CA LEU A 103 16.80 -2.46 15.55
C LEU A 103 15.40 -1.87 15.38
N THR A 104 14.64 -1.88 16.47
CA THR A 104 13.34 -1.21 16.58
C THR A 104 13.46 -0.06 17.54
N TYR A 105 12.92 1.08 17.16
CA TYR A 105 12.85 2.25 18.03
C TYR A 105 11.40 2.71 18.16
N GLN A 106 11.06 3.23 19.33
CA GLN A 106 9.81 3.91 19.62
C GLN A 106 10.09 5.37 19.91
N TYR A 107 9.28 6.27 19.36
CA TYR A 107 9.35 7.68 19.71
C TYR A 107 8.57 7.92 21.00
N ASP A 108 9.27 8.48 21.99
CA ASP A 108 8.70 8.93 23.26
C ASP A 108 8.23 10.38 23.08
N PHE A 109 6.93 10.58 22.97
CA PHE A 109 6.32 11.90 22.77
C PHE A 109 6.46 12.80 23.98
N ASP A 110 6.55 12.25 25.19
CA ASP A 110 6.66 13.03 26.42
C ASP A 110 8.06 13.63 26.59
N HIS A 111 9.09 12.88 26.18
CA HIS A 111 10.48 13.31 26.28
C HIS A 111 11.06 13.84 24.95
N GLY A 112 10.32 13.70 23.84
CA GLY A 112 10.78 14.11 22.51
C GLY A 112 11.99 13.31 22.01
N ALA A 113 12.11 12.03 22.38
CA ALA A 113 13.29 11.21 22.14
C ALA A 113 12.93 9.84 21.57
N TRP A 114 13.88 9.26 20.80
CA TRP A 114 13.76 7.88 20.36
C TRP A 114 14.35 6.94 21.40
N LYS A 115 13.63 5.87 21.70
CA LYS A 115 14.02 4.80 22.61
C LYS A 115 14.13 3.49 21.85
N GLU A 116 15.26 2.79 22.00
CA GLU A 116 15.41 1.44 21.47
C GLU A 116 14.52 0.47 22.24
N ILE A 117 13.77 -0.35 21.51
CA ILE A 117 12.88 -1.37 22.06
C ILE A 117 13.37 -2.73 21.60
N GLN A 118 13.65 -3.61 22.54
CA GLN A 118 14.04 -4.98 22.24
C GLN A 118 12.81 -5.85 22.04
N PHE A 119 12.73 -6.50 20.88
CA PHE A 119 11.76 -7.55 20.61
C PHE A 119 12.43 -8.91 20.72
N THR A 120 11.72 -9.86 21.30
CA THR A 120 12.13 -11.28 21.41
C THR A 120 11.37 -12.13 20.39
N GLY A 121 11.80 -13.38 20.18
CA GLY A 121 11.15 -14.33 19.26
C GLY A 121 11.99 -14.66 18.05
N ASP A 122 11.39 -14.64 16.87
CA ASP A 122 12.08 -15.07 15.64
C ASP A 122 13.11 -14.04 15.19
N VAL A 123 14.23 -14.54 14.63
CA VAL A 123 15.31 -13.69 14.13
C VAL A 123 14.86 -13.02 12.84
N ILE A 124 15.06 -11.71 12.80
CA ILE A 124 14.94 -10.89 11.59
C ILE A 124 16.29 -10.26 11.27
N TYR A 125 16.78 -10.49 10.05
CA TYR A 125 18.08 -10.00 9.61
C TYR A 125 18.07 -8.49 9.37
N PRO A 126 19.22 -7.82 9.59
CA PRO A 126 19.40 -6.40 9.30
C PRO A 126 19.05 -6.06 7.85
N ARG A 127 18.23 -5.02 7.66
CA ARG A 127 17.68 -4.69 6.34
C ARG A 127 17.17 -3.27 6.22
N MET A 128 17.11 -2.78 5.00
CA MET A 128 16.47 -1.54 4.58
C MET A 128 15.35 -1.83 3.56
N HIS A 129 14.61 -0.81 3.15
CA HIS A 129 13.47 -0.93 2.22
C HIS A 129 12.42 -1.95 2.66
N THR A 130 12.29 -2.15 3.96
CA THR A 130 11.16 -2.86 4.53
C THR A 130 9.95 -1.96 4.55
N VAL A 131 8.78 -2.58 4.55
CA VAL A 131 7.51 -1.88 4.71
C VAL A 131 6.75 -2.45 5.90
N ALA A 132 6.08 -1.57 6.64
CA ALA A 132 5.23 -1.96 7.74
C ALA A 132 3.80 -1.46 7.55
N GLY A 133 2.86 -2.11 8.22
CA GLY A 133 1.46 -1.74 8.25
C GLY A 133 0.71 -2.44 9.38
N LYS A 134 -0.51 -1.97 9.65
CA LYS A 134 -1.35 -2.48 10.73
C LYS A 134 -1.52 -4.00 10.64
N GLY A 135 -1.33 -4.68 11.76
CA GLY A 135 -1.54 -6.12 11.93
C GLY A 135 -3.01 -6.50 12.18
N PRO A 136 -3.26 -7.80 12.44
CA PRO A 136 -4.62 -8.33 12.59
C PRO A 136 -5.32 -7.92 13.88
N VAL A 137 -4.56 -7.56 14.90
CA VAL A 137 -5.07 -7.11 16.20
C VAL A 137 -4.44 -5.78 16.58
N GLU A 138 -5.10 -5.06 17.45
CA GLU A 138 -4.60 -3.81 18.02
C GLU A 138 -3.26 -4.05 18.72
N GLY A 139 -2.33 -3.09 18.62
CA GLY A 139 -0.98 -3.26 19.16
C GLY A 139 -0.13 -4.26 18.36
N SER A 140 -0.51 -4.59 17.13
CA SER A 140 0.33 -5.40 16.25
C SER A 140 0.53 -4.76 14.89
N PHE A 141 1.67 -5.09 14.25
CA PHE A 141 1.95 -4.66 12.89
C PHE A 141 2.73 -5.71 12.11
N PHE A 142 2.49 -5.73 10.80
CA PHE A 142 3.27 -6.54 9.87
C PHE A 142 4.52 -5.79 9.43
N VAL A 143 5.60 -6.54 9.23
CA VAL A 143 6.82 -6.08 8.55
C VAL A 143 7.10 -7.04 7.41
N PHE A 144 7.26 -6.51 6.21
CA PHE A 144 7.46 -7.30 5.01
C PHE A 144 8.74 -6.92 4.28
N GLY A 145 9.49 -7.94 3.85
CA GLY A 145 10.53 -7.89 2.85
C GLY A 145 11.72 -7.00 3.19
N GLY A 146 12.32 -6.46 2.16
CA GLY A 146 13.48 -5.57 2.27
C GLY A 146 14.76 -6.10 1.65
N VAL A 147 15.84 -5.38 1.86
CA VAL A 147 17.19 -5.66 1.32
C VAL A 147 18.21 -5.53 2.42
N GLY A 148 19.06 -6.51 2.58
CA GLY A 148 20.11 -6.52 3.60
C GLY A 148 20.89 -7.83 3.62
N ASN A 149 21.46 -8.17 4.74
CA ASN A 149 22.11 -9.46 4.95
C ASN A 149 22.16 -9.85 6.43
N GLU A 150 22.57 -11.06 6.71
CA GLU A 150 22.65 -11.60 8.07
C GLU A 150 23.58 -10.80 8.99
N THR A 151 24.66 -10.25 8.45
CA THR A 151 25.71 -9.57 9.22
C THR A 151 25.42 -8.08 9.46
N GLY A 152 24.52 -7.51 8.71
CA GLY A 152 24.27 -6.06 8.68
C GLY A 152 25.31 -5.24 7.92
N LYS A 153 26.43 -5.82 7.46
CA LYS A 153 27.51 -5.10 6.79
C LYS A 153 27.29 -5.04 5.29
N GLN A 154 27.22 -3.83 4.73
CA GLN A 154 27.02 -3.65 3.29
C GLN A 154 28.10 -4.30 2.43
N GLU A 155 29.34 -4.28 2.89
CA GLU A 155 30.50 -4.84 2.18
C GLU A 155 30.39 -6.34 1.90
N LEU A 156 29.59 -7.07 2.69
CA LEU A 156 29.33 -8.50 2.53
C LEU A 156 28.17 -8.80 1.57
N GLY A 157 27.73 -7.82 0.83
CA GLY A 157 26.68 -7.97 -0.17
C GLY A 157 25.28 -7.70 0.36
N LYS A 158 24.29 -8.11 -0.43
CA LYS A 158 22.88 -7.91 -0.10
C LYS A 158 22.03 -9.05 -0.63
N ASP A 159 21.08 -9.48 0.17
CA ASP A 159 19.98 -10.39 -0.16
C ASP A 159 18.69 -9.61 -0.28
N PHE A 160 17.76 -10.15 -1.05
CA PHE A 160 16.39 -9.65 -1.16
C PHE A 160 15.49 -10.57 -0.37
N PHE A 161 14.82 -10.02 0.63
CA PHE A 161 13.94 -10.79 1.49
C PHE A 161 12.49 -10.72 0.99
N CYS A 162 11.87 -11.88 0.93
CA CYS A 162 10.44 -12.01 0.73
C CYS A 162 9.87 -12.84 1.87
N ASP A 163 9.72 -12.19 2.99
CA ASP A 163 9.28 -12.76 4.25
C ASP A 163 8.31 -11.81 4.94
N LEU A 164 7.44 -12.37 5.76
CA LEU A 164 6.46 -11.62 6.54
C LEU A 164 6.64 -11.92 8.02
N TYR A 165 6.72 -10.87 8.79
CA TYR A 165 6.78 -10.93 10.25
C TYR A 165 5.59 -10.21 10.86
N LEU A 166 5.15 -10.70 12.01
CA LEU A 166 4.17 -10.05 12.87
C LEU A 166 4.86 -9.60 14.16
N PHE A 167 4.76 -8.33 14.46
CA PHE A 167 5.22 -7.71 15.69
C PHE A 167 4.03 -7.49 16.62
N ASP A 168 4.17 -7.88 17.88
CA ASP A 168 3.24 -7.59 18.97
C ASP A 168 3.89 -6.56 19.88
N THR A 169 3.41 -5.32 19.84
CA THR A 169 3.98 -4.19 20.61
C THR A 169 3.72 -4.31 22.10
N SER A 170 2.65 -4.99 22.49
CA SER A 170 2.28 -5.14 23.89
C SER A 170 3.16 -6.16 24.64
N LYS A 171 3.61 -7.20 23.91
CA LYS A 171 4.45 -8.28 24.46
C LYS A 171 5.91 -8.15 24.06
N HIS A 172 6.23 -7.23 23.14
CA HIS A 172 7.54 -7.11 22.50
C HIS A 172 8.02 -8.43 21.90
N ILE A 173 7.14 -9.09 21.14
CA ILE A 173 7.45 -10.35 20.46
C ILE A 173 7.35 -10.17 18.94
N VAL A 174 8.31 -10.73 18.22
CA VAL A 174 8.29 -10.85 16.77
C VAL A 174 8.13 -12.32 16.38
N LYS A 175 7.23 -12.58 15.42
CA LYS A 175 6.98 -13.90 14.86
C LYS A 175 7.10 -13.86 13.35
N LYS A 176 7.94 -14.74 12.78
CA LYS A 176 7.99 -14.99 11.35
C LYS A 176 6.76 -15.80 10.94
N LEU A 177 5.96 -15.28 10.03
CA LEU A 177 4.81 -15.99 9.50
C LEU A 177 5.23 -16.92 8.37
N TRP A 178 6.06 -16.43 7.47
CA TRP A 178 6.64 -17.22 6.37
C TRP A 178 7.84 -16.49 5.76
N SER A 179 8.60 -17.23 4.97
CA SER A 179 9.67 -16.75 4.08
C SER A 179 9.60 -17.50 2.77
N ARG A 180 9.75 -16.82 1.65
CA ARG A 180 9.73 -17.38 0.31
C ARG A 180 10.88 -16.88 -0.51
N ALA A 181 11.44 -17.75 -1.34
CA ALA A 181 12.35 -17.38 -2.40
C ALA A 181 11.52 -17.09 -3.66
N PHE A 182 11.72 -15.95 -4.30
CA PHE A 182 11.21 -15.69 -5.64
C PHE A 182 12.38 -15.78 -6.62
N PRO A 183 12.48 -16.85 -7.41
CA PRO A 183 13.67 -17.09 -8.21
C PRO A 183 13.91 -16.06 -9.30
N ASP A 184 12.87 -15.39 -9.80
CA ASP A 184 13.00 -14.51 -10.97
C ASP A 184 12.51 -13.05 -10.75
N ASN A 185 11.84 -12.77 -9.65
CA ASN A 185 11.18 -11.48 -9.44
C ASN A 185 11.77 -10.75 -8.25
N TYR A 186 12.85 -10.04 -8.51
CA TYR A 186 13.36 -9.07 -7.54
C TYR A 186 12.48 -7.84 -7.59
N PHE A 187 11.57 -7.72 -6.65
CA PHE A 187 10.84 -6.49 -6.42
C PHE A 187 11.22 -5.88 -5.08
N ILE A 188 11.05 -4.58 -4.97
CA ILE A 188 11.26 -3.83 -3.74
C ILE A 188 9.92 -3.25 -3.34
N PRO A 189 9.43 -3.53 -2.12
CA PRO A 189 8.22 -2.89 -1.63
C PRO A 189 8.46 -1.40 -1.46
N THR A 190 7.45 -0.62 -1.77
CA THR A 190 7.43 0.81 -1.51
C THR A 190 6.91 1.08 -0.10
N ARG A 191 6.40 2.26 0.18
CA ARG A 191 5.89 2.60 1.49
C ARG A 191 4.39 2.31 1.62
N GLY A 192 3.98 1.83 2.78
CA GLY A 192 2.61 1.45 3.09
C GLY A 192 2.31 -0.02 2.76
N LEU A 193 1.83 -0.72 3.79
CA LEU A 193 1.30 -2.07 3.72
C LEU A 193 -0.16 -2.03 4.17
N VAL A 194 -1.06 -2.53 3.34
CA VAL A 194 -2.49 -2.57 3.63
C VAL A 194 -2.92 -4.00 3.91
N PHE A 195 -3.47 -4.24 5.09
CA PHE A 195 -4.01 -5.53 5.48
C PHE A 195 -5.52 -5.59 5.27
N ASP A 196 -5.96 -6.56 4.48
CA ASP A 196 -7.37 -6.91 4.33
C ASP A 196 -7.71 -8.09 5.23
N SER A 197 -8.33 -7.82 6.37
CA SER A 197 -8.71 -8.84 7.36
C SER A 197 -9.79 -9.78 6.85
N LYS A 198 -10.64 -9.36 5.91
CA LYS A 198 -11.71 -10.20 5.34
C LYS A 198 -11.15 -11.26 4.40
N LYS A 199 -10.15 -10.90 3.60
CA LYS A 199 -9.47 -11.82 2.67
C LYS A 199 -8.26 -12.51 3.29
N GLY A 200 -7.77 -12.06 4.45
CA GLY A 200 -6.57 -12.59 5.10
C GLY A 200 -5.30 -12.35 4.29
N CYS A 201 -5.21 -11.24 3.57
CA CYS A 201 -4.08 -10.91 2.72
C CYS A 201 -3.57 -9.49 2.95
N ILE A 202 -2.34 -9.25 2.52
CA ILE A 202 -1.74 -7.92 2.48
C ILE A 202 -1.57 -7.45 1.05
N TYR A 203 -1.70 -6.15 0.85
CA TYR A 203 -1.44 -5.46 -0.40
C TYR A 203 -0.22 -4.57 -0.24
N LEU A 204 0.65 -4.59 -1.25
CA LEU A 204 1.90 -3.85 -1.32
C LEU A 204 2.05 -3.26 -2.71
N LEU A 205 2.44 -2.01 -2.80
CA LEU A 205 2.94 -1.46 -4.06
C LEU A 205 4.43 -1.81 -4.15
N CYS A 206 4.83 -2.54 -5.19
CA CYS A 206 6.20 -3.01 -5.37
C CYS A 206 6.77 -2.51 -6.69
N ILE A 207 8.07 -2.19 -6.69
CA ILE A 207 8.82 -1.81 -7.88
C ILE A 207 9.54 -3.04 -8.39
N ASP A 208 9.25 -3.42 -9.64
CA ASP A 208 10.00 -4.45 -10.35
C ASP A 208 11.39 -3.91 -10.71
N ARG A 209 12.43 -4.67 -10.40
CA ARG A 209 13.81 -4.22 -10.62
C ARG A 209 14.27 -4.31 -12.07
N LYS A 210 13.61 -5.12 -12.90
CA LYS A 210 13.97 -5.26 -14.32
C LYS A 210 13.32 -4.15 -15.15
N THR A 211 12.02 -3.92 -14.91
CA THR A 211 11.24 -2.93 -15.69
C THR A 211 11.25 -1.55 -15.04
N THR A 212 11.58 -1.47 -13.74
CA THR A 212 11.44 -0.27 -12.92
C THR A 212 10.01 0.27 -12.82
N ASN A 213 9.02 -0.54 -13.23
CA ASN A 213 7.62 -0.21 -13.08
C ASN A 213 7.10 -0.65 -11.70
N ALA A 214 6.08 0.03 -11.21
CA ALA A 214 5.39 -0.34 -9.99
C ALA A 214 4.13 -1.14 -10.31
N SER A 215 3.81 -2.11 -9.47
CA SER A 215 2.54 -2.85 -9.52
C SER A 215 2.04 -3.17 -8.12
N LEU A 216 0.74 -3.38 -8.00
CA LEU A 216 0.13 -3.80 -6.74
C LEU A 216 0.25 -5.32 -6.61
N HIS A 217 0.86 -5.76 -5.53
CA HIS A 217 1.05 -7.15 -5.17
C HIS A 217 0.14 -7.53 -4.00
N ARG A 218 -0.42 -8.73 -4.07
CA ARG A 218 -1.20 -9.35 -2.99
C ARG A 218 -0.43 -10.57 -2.48
N PHE A 219 -0.36 -10.71 -1.15
CA PHE A 219 0.18 -11.90 -0.50
C PHE A 219 -0.82 -12.42 0.52
N ASP A 220 -1.08 -13.71 0.52
CA ASP A 220 -1.81 -14.37 1.59
C ASP A 220 -0.98 -14.36 2.88
N VAL A 221 -1.58 -13.96 4.00
CA VAL A 221 -0.85 -13.79 5.28
C VAL A 221 -0.43 -15.13 5.88
N LYS A 222 -1.18 -16.22 5.63
CA LYS A 222 -0.88 -17.54 6.20
C LYS A 222 0.09 -18.33 5.34
N THR A 223 -0.08 -18.27 4.02
CA THR A 223 0.66 -19.13 3.09
C THR A 223 1.76 -18.39 2.36
N GLY A 224 1.70 -17.06 2.27
CA GLY A 224 2.58 -16.25 1.43
C GLY A 224 2.31 -16.44 -0.07
N GLU A 225 1.16 -16.99 -0.46
CA GLU A 225 0.75 -17.08 -1.86
C GLU A 225 0.67 -15.67 -2.46
N HIS A 226 1.24 -15.51 -3.65
CA HIS A 226 1.47 -14.23 -4.28
C HIS A 226 0.69 -14.08 -5.58
N ALA A 227 0.16 -12.89 -5.81
CA ALA A 227 -0.41 -12.48 -7.10
C ALA A 227 -0.19 -11.00 -7.36
N ILE A 228 0.03 -10.63 -8.63
CA ILE A 228 -0.02 -9.24 -9.08
C ILE A 228 -1.47 -8.90 -9.39
N VAL A 229 -1.98 -7.81 -8.83
CA VAL A 229 -3.39 -7.43 -8.85
C VAL A 229 -3.64 -6.03 -9.41
N SER A 230 -2.70 -5.51 -10.19
CA SER A 230 -2.87 -4.28 -10.99
C SER A 230 -2.09 -4.37 -12.29
N ASN A 231 -2.40 -3.47 -13.21
CA ASN A 231 -1.49 -3.16 -14.31
C ASN A 231 -0.22 -2.50 -13.78
N GLU A 232 0.82 -2.52 -14.60
CA GLU A 232 2.05 -1.80 -14.31
C GLU A 232 1.82 -0.28 -14.35
N ILE A 233 2.38 0.40 -13.36
CA ILE A 233 2.43 1.86 -13.29
C ILE A 233 3.86 2.25 -13.64
N VAL A 234 4.01 3.09 -14.66
CA VAL A 234 5.33 3.59 -15.05
C VAL A 234 5.92 4.40 -13.90
N PHE A 235 7.02 3.89 -13.36
CA PHE A 235 7.77 4.51 -12.28
C PHE A 235 9.16 4.87 -12.82
N GLN A 236 9.32 6.09 -13.33
CA GLN A 236 10.62 6.55 -13.79
C GLN A 236 11.55 6.69 -12.61
N THR A 237 12.46 5.76 -12.48
CA THR A 237 13.37 5.73 -11.34
C THR A 237 14.68 6.46 -11.63
N ASN A 238 14.78 7.66 -11.12
CA ASN A 238 16.00 7.98 -10.41
C ASN A 238 15.75 7.58 -8.94
N CYS A 239 16.29 6.44 -8.52
CA CYS A 239 15.89 5.74 -7.28
C CYS A 239 16.04 6.57 -5.99
N ILE A 240 16.82 7.63 -6.01
CA ILE A 240 17.10 8.47 -4.86
C ILE A 240 16.01 9.54 -4.67
N LEU A 241 15.40 9.99 -5.76
CA LEU A 241 14.47 11.13 -5.75
C LEU A 241 13.00 10.73 -5.88
N SER A 242 12.74 9.45 -6.10
CA SER A 242 11.39 8.95 -6.33
C SER A 242 10.89 8.18 -5.12
N THR A 243 9.67 8.47 -4.70
CA THR A 243 9.00 7.77 -3.59
C THR A 243 7.61 7.35 -4.03
N ALA A 244 7.18 6.19 -3.54
CA ALA A 244 5.83 5.70 -3.76
C ALA A 244 5.22 5.26 -2.43
N TYR A 245 3.92 5.49 -2.29
CA TYR A 245 3.14 5.19 -1.10
C TYR A 245 1.86 4.48 -1.48
N LEU A 246 1.46 3.51 -0.68
CA LEU A 246 0.16 2.87 -0.75
C LEU A 246 -0.66 3.25 0.48
N PHE A 247 -1.86 3.76 0.26
CA PHE A 247 -2.81 4.12 1.31
C PHE A 247 -4.14 3.39 1.10
N ASN A 248 -4.81 3.10 2.21
CA ASN A 248 -6.17 2.59 2.21
C ASN A 248 -7.12 3.65 2.78
N ASN A 249 -8.21 3.94 2.06
CA ASN A 249 -9.33 4.67 2.60
C ASN A 249 -10.47 3.67 2.91
N PRO A 250 -10.62 3.24 4.16
CA PRO A 250 -11.63 2.24 4.52
C PRO A 250 -13.06 2.75 4.41
N LYS A 251 -13.28 4.08 4.37
CA LYS A 251 -14.62 4.67 4.23
C LYS A 251 -15.18 4.45 2.83
N ASP A 252 -14.33 4.58 1.82
CA ASP A 252 -14.74 4.52 0.42
C ASP A 252 -14.38 3.17 -0.22
N ASN A 253 -13.80 2.26 0.56
CA ASN A 253 -13.31 0.96 0.08
C ASN A 253 -12.36 1.11 -1.12
N GLU A 254 -11.35 1.95 -0.99
CA GLU A 254 -10.43 2.32 -2.06
C GLU A 254 -8.98 2.26 -1.60
N LEU A 255 -8.09 1.92 -2.56
CA LEU A 255 -6.65 2.02 -2.41
C LEU A 255 -6.12 3.19 -3.24
N TYR A 256 -5.17 3.91 -2.69
CA TYR A 256 -4.49 5.01 -3.38
C TYR A 256 -3.00 4.72 -3.47
N ALA A 257 -2.46 4.72 -4.68
CA ALA A 257 -1.03 4.73 -4.92
C ALA A 257 -0.61 6.17 -5.26
N ILE A 258 0.27 6.73 -4.45
CA ILE A 258 0.82 8.07 -4.66
C ILE A 258 2.28 7.93 -5.02
N ILE A 259 2.64 8.38 -6.21
CA ILE A 259 4.00 8.32 -6.71
C ILE A 259 4.51 9.74 -6.87
N ARG A 260 5.62 10.03 -6.20
CA ARG A 260 6.38 11.26 -6.36
C ARG A 260 7.69 10.95 -7.03
N TYR A 261 7.98 11.64 -8.12
CA TYR A 261 9.30 11.56 -8.74
C TYR A 261 9.83 12.96 -9.10
N SER A 262 11.13 13.09 -9.08
CA SER A 262 11.85 14.27 -9.56
C SER A 262 12.76 13.85 -10.69
N GLU A 263 12.79 14.64 -11.76
CA GLU A 263 13.76 14.46 -12.84
C GLU A 263 15.12 15.01 -12.38
N ASP A 264 16.19 14.41 -12.89
CA ASP A 264 17.53 14.94 -12.67
C ASP A 264 17.60 16.39 -13.13
N ASN A 265 18.12 17.26 -12.30
CA ASN A 265 18.24 18.70 -12.53
C ASN A 265 16.91 19.49 -12.57
N ASN A 266 15.77 18.90 -12.26
CA ASN A 266 14.51 19.61 -12.16
C ASN A 266 14.08 19.74 -10.66
N PRO A 267 14.01 20.96 -10.11
CA PRO A 267 13.61 21.15 -8.72
C PRO A 267 12.11 20.84 -8.50
N LYS A 268 11.33 20.65 -9.56
CA LYS A 268 9.90 20.37 -9.48
C LYS A 268 9.65 18.87 -9.44
N ALA A 269 9.09 18.39 -8.34
CA ALA A 269 8.60 17.03 -8.26
C ALA A 269 7.26 16.88 -9.00
N LYS A 270 7.10 15.79 -9.73
CA LYS A 270 5.81 15.36 -10.29
C LYS A 270 5.15 14.38 -9.31
N ILE A 271 3.85 14.57 -9.06
CA ILE A 271 3.05 13.69 -8.22
C ILE A 271 1.97 13.07 -9.10
N SER A 272 1.89 11.75 -9.09
CA SER A 272 0.82 10.99 -9.73
C SER A 272 0.03 10.24 -8.66
N VAL A 273 -1.28 10.31 -8.75
CA VAL A 273 -2.20 9.63 -7.83
C VAL A 273 -3.03 8.64 -8.63
N TYR A 274 -2.99 7.39 -8.23
CA TYR A 274 -3.77 6.30 -8.80
C TYR A 274 -4.77 5.80 -7.75
N LYS A 275 -5.99 5.61 -8.18
CA LYS A 275 -7.10 5.14 -7.35
C LYS A 275 -7.53 3.76 -7.82
N LEU A 276 -7.71 2.85 -6.89
CA LEU A 276 -8.15 1.48 -7.11
C LEU A 276 -9.26 1.13 -6.13
N ASN A 277 -10.25 0.36 -6.56
CA ASN A 277 -11.22 -0.20 -5.64
C ASN A 277 -10.54 -1.23 -4.72
N ALA A 278 -10.97 -1.30 -3.47
CA ALA A 278 -10.53 -2.32 -2.53
C ALA A 278 -11.69 -3.26 -2.20
N PRO A 279 -11.47 -4.56 -2.15
CA PRO A 279 -10.23 -5.25 -2.49
C PRO A 279 -10.02 -5.32 -4.02
N PRO A 280 -8.78 -5.19 -4.49
CA PRO A 280 -8.48 -5.39 -5.90
C PRO A 280 -8.70 -6.85 -6.29
N ILE A 281 -9.03 -7.07 -7.56
CA ILE A 281 -9.23 -8.41 -8.13
C ILE A 281 -8.09 -8.75 -9.09
N THR A 282 -7.74 -10.02 -9.19
CA THR A 282 -6.77 -10.49 -10.17
C THR A 282 -7.34 -10.45 -11.57
N TYR A 283 -6.48 -10.47 -12.60
CA TYR A 283 -6.92 -10.58 -13.99
C TYR A 283 -7.76 -11.83 -14.24
N GLN A 284 -7.48 -12.94 -13.57
CA GLN A 284 -8.26 -14.18 -13.67
C GLN A 284 -9.65 -14.01 -13.07
N GLU A 285 -9.76 -13.35 -11.90
CA GLU A 285 -11.03 -13.04 -11.27
C GLU A 285 -11.85 -12.08 -12.16
N LEU A 286 -11.21 -11.06 -12.76
CA LEU A 286 -11.86 -10.13 -13.69
C LEU A 286 -12.37 -10.85 -14.94
N LYS A 287 -11.58 -11.75 -15.51
CA LYS A 287 -11.98 -12.54 -16.68
C LYS A 287 -13.16 -13.44 -16.37
N LYS A 288 -13.18 -14.07 -15.19
CA LYS A 288 -14.29 -14.89 -14.75
C LYS A 288 -15.57 -14.04 -14.58
N TRP A 289 -15.44 -12.86 -14.01
CA TRP A 289 -16.59 -11.95 -13.81
C TRP A 289 -17.19 -11.52 -15.15
N ASN A 290 -16.37 -11.10 -16.11
CA ASN A 290 -16.83 -10.73 -17.45
C ASN A 290 -17.51 -11.91 -18.19
N THR A 291 -16.99 -13.14 -18.02
CA THR A 291 -17.61 -14.33 -18.62
C THR A 291 -18.94 -14.70 -17.96
N ASP A 292 -19.10 -14.45 -16.67
CA ASP A 292 -20.36 -14.68 -15.96
C ASP A 292 -21.42 -13.64 -16.37
N ASP A 293 -21.06 -12.36 -16.54
CA ASP A 293 -21.94 -11.30 -17.05
C ASP A 293 -22.38 -11.56 -18.50
N ASP A 294 -21.45 -11.98 -19.37
CA ASP A 294 -21.78 -12.37 -20.74
C ASP A 294 -22.74 -13.58 -20.80
N ASN A 295 -22.57 -14.53 -19.87
CA ASN A 295 -23.47 -15.68 -19.75
C ASN A 295 -24.86 -15.29 -19.25
N GLU A 296 -24.99 -14.34 -18.33
CA GLU A 296 -26.28 -13.82 -17.89
C GLU A 296 -26.99 -13.05 -18.99
N ALA A 297 -26.29 -12.17 -19.71
CA ALA A 297 -26.84 -11.48 -20.87
C ALA A 297 -27.26 -12.45 -21.98
N GLY A 298 -26.47 -13.48 -22.26
CA GLY A 298 -26.77 -14.53 -23.21
C GLY A 298 -28.04 -15.35 -22.80
N ARG A 299 -28.17 -15.65 -21.51
CA ARG A 299 -29.37 -16.35 -20.98
C ARG A 299 -30.62 -15.49 -21.09
N ALA A 300 -30.51 -14.20 -20.74
CA ALA A 300 -31.65 -13.27 -20.89
C ALA A 300 -32.09 -13.17 -22.35
N TYR A 301 -31.13 -13.05 -23.30
CA TYR A 301 -31.43 -13.04 -24.73
C TYR A 301 -32.10 -14.35 -25.21
N LEU A 302 -31.65 -15.50 -24.72
CA LEU A 302 -32.28 -16.79 -25.01
C LEU A 302 -33.72 -16.88 -24.52
N TYR A 303 -34.04 -16.36 -23.34
CA TYR A 303 -35.41 -16.30 -22.82
C TYR A 303 -36.31 -15.40 -23.67
N TYR A 304 -35.81 -14.28 -24.20
CA TYR A 304 -36.58 -13.44 -25.12
C TYR A 304 -36.85 -14.13 -26.45
N ILE A 305 -35.88 -14.86 -27.01
CA ILE A 305 -36.09 -15.66 -28.23
C ILE A 305 -37.12 -16.76 -27.99
N ILE A 306 -37.00 -17.53 -26.91
CA ILE A 306 -37.96 -18.60 -26.58
C ILE A 306 -39.34 -18.02 -26.36
N GLY A 307 -39.48 -16.92 -25.62
CA GLY A 307 -40.74 -16.22 -25.42
C GLY A 307 -41.38 -15.75 -26.73
N GLY A 308 -40.58 -15.20 -27.64
CA GLY A 308 -41.04 -14.79 -28.97
C GLY A 308 -41.56 -15.95 -29.84
N VAL A 309 -40.84 -17.08 -29.82
CA VAL A 309 -41.26 -18.29 -30.55
C VAL A 309 -42.55 -18.87 -29.98
N VAL A 310 -42.70 -18.94 -28.67
CA VAL A 310 -43.94 -19.40 -28.00
C VAL A 310 -45.10 -18.50 -28.36
N LEU A 311 -44.94 -17.20 -28.34
CA LEU A 311 -45.95 -16.23 -28.72
C LEU A 311 -46.40 -16.42 -30.18
N LEU A 312 -45.45 -16.60 -31.11
CA LEU A 312 -45.73 -16.88 -32.51
C LEU A 312 -46.54 -18.18 -32.70
N LEU A 313 -46.18 -19.23 -31.99
CA LEU A 313 -46.94 -20.51 -32.03
C LEU A 313 -48.37 -20.34 -31.53
N ILE A 314 -48.59 -19.58 -30.45
CA ILE A 314 -49.92 -19.27 -29.94
C ILE A 314 -50.73 -18.49 -30.96
N LEU A 315 -50.17 -17.49 -31.61
CA LEU A 315 -50.81 -16.70 -32.64
C LEU A 315 -51.16 -17.55 -33.88
N CYS A 316 -50.24 -18.40 -34.33
CA CYS A 316 -50.50 -19.33 -35.42
C CYS A 316 -51.61 -20.31 -35.10
N PHE A 317 -51.65 -20.85 -33.88
CA PHE A 317 -52.70 -21.76 -33.41
C PHE A 317 -54.05 -21.04 -33.31
N ALA A 318 -54.08 -19.82 -32.80
CA ALA A 318 -55.29 -19.00 -32.73
C ALA A 318 -55.82 -18.69 -34.14
N TYR A 319 -54.95 -18.32 -35.11
CA TYR A 319 -55.30 -18.10 -36.51
C TYR A 319 -55.81 -19.35 -37.15
N TYR A 320 -55.19 -20.51 -36.95
CA TYR A 320 -55.66 -21.79 -37.49
C TYR A 320 -57.05 -22.18 -36.94
N ARG A 321 -57.28 -22.00 -35.66
CA ARG A 321 -58.62 -22.22 -35.02
C ARG A 321 -59.69 -21.29 -35.58
N HIS A 322 -59.34 -20.02 -35.80
CA HIS A 322 -60.28 -19.04 -36.37
C HIS A 322 -60.64 -19.40 -37.80
N ARG A 323 -59.72 -19.80 -38.64
CA ARG A 323 -59.94 -20.22 -40.01
C ARG A 323 -60.78 -21.48 -40.09
N LYS A 324 -60.59 -22.44 -39.17
CA LYS A 324 -61.37 -23.68 -39.13
C LYS A 324 -62.85 -23.47 -38.67
N LYS A 325 -63.04 -22.40 -37.91
CA LYS A 325 -64.47 -22.01 -37.54
C LYS A 325 -65.20 -21.33 -38.72
N GLY A 326 -64.48 -20.50 -39.50
CA GLY A 326 -65.07 -19.86 -40.70
C GLY A 326 -65.49 -20.86 -41.77
N SER A 327 -64.65 -21.90 -42.01
CA SER A 327 -65.00 -22.94 -43.02
C SER A 327 -66.16 -23.87 -42.65
N LYS A 328 -66.67 -23.85 -41.42
CA LYS A 328 -67.86 -24.61 -41.02
C LYS A 328 -69.18 -23.80 -41.11
N GLN A 329 -69.09 -22.46 -41.29
CA GLN A 329 -70.27 -21.59 -41.50
C GLN A 329 -70.67 -21.43 -42.98
N GLU A 330 -69.80 -21.79 -43.93
CA GLU A 330 -70.10 -21.79 -45.39
C GLU A 330 -70.66 -23.12 -45.90
N ALA A 331 -70.84 -24.13 -45.02
CA ALA A 331 -71.35 -25.48 -45.40
C ALA A 331 -72.73 -25.79 -44.79
N THR A 332 -73.51 -24.79 -44.38
CA THR A 332 -74.91 -24.83 -44.01
C THR A 332 -75.65 -23.78 -44.81
#